data_d9ae3e4563f8e52049e3e81382d4c196
#
_entry.id   d9ae3e4563f8e52049e3e81382d4c196
#
_cell.length_a   1.000
_cell.length_b   1.000
_cell.length_c   1.000
_cell.angle_alpha   90.00
_cell.angle_beta   90.00
_cell.angle_gamma   90.00
#
_symmetry.space_group_name_H-M   'P 1'
#
loop_
_entity.id
_entity.type
_entity.pdbx_description
1 polymer ?
#
loop_
_entity_poly.entity_id
_entity_poly.type
_entity_poly.pdbx_seq_one_letter_code
_entity_poly.pdbx_strand_id
1 'polypeptide(L)'
;ADGLILAVPVYMLAANASLKKFLDRGLSLYGHFEQLWDKPAVAVAIAGIPGMEGYTKLCLDSALRLMGAQPQASEVVYGALPGEVFMNQDNLNTAEKLAKALFGPPPNWQGESWRCQACGGDTFRFLDSDKVRCMTCSSPGTVLIKEGQISFAVDAHEDHFFLTLEGAQRHLRWLQGMKERFLAKKGELKAICLDYLHEGEWLEPKQKRK
;
A
#
# COMPACT_ATOMS: atom_id res chain seq x y z
N ALA A 1 6.11 -20.66 -0.34
CA ALA A 1 6.39 -19.92 -1.59
C ALA A 1 7.65 -19.08 -1.41
N ASP A 2 8.45 -18.95 -2.47
CA ASP A 2 9.75 -18.28 -2.43
C ASP A 2 9.66 -16.82 -2.90
N GLY A 3 8.55 -16.47 -3.52
CA GLY A 3 8.22 -15.11 -3.94
C GLY A 3 6.73 -14.91 -4.12
N LEU A 4 6.34 -13.65 -4.35
CA LEU A 4 4.93 -13.24 -4.49
C LEU A 4 4.74 -12.44 -5.77
N ILE A 5 3.68 -12.74 -6.52
CA ILE A 5 3.22 -11.94 -7.66
C ILE A 5 1.82 -11.44 -7.32
N LEU A 6 1.63 -10.12 -7.33
CA LEU A 6 0.34 -9.48 -7.08
C LEU A 6 -0.15 -8.81 -8.37
N ALA A 7 -1.16 -9.41 -9.03
CA ALA A 7 -1.79 -8.88 -10.23
C ALA A 7 -3.20 -8.38 -9.92
N VAL A 8 -3.51 -7.13 -10.25
CA VAL A 8 -4.77 -6.49 -9.86
C VAL A 8 -5.36 -5.64 -10.98
N PRO A 9 -6.64 -5.85 -11.35
CA PRO A 9 -7.32 -4.98 -12.30
C PRO A 9 -7.65 -3.62 -11.70
N VAL A 10 -7.61 -2.61 -12.56
CA VAL A 10 -8.00 -1.24 -12.21
C VAL A 10 -9.50 -1.05 -12.46
N TYR A 11 -10.21 -0.61 -11.44
CA TYR A 11 -11.59 -0.16 -11.54
C TYR A 11 -11.73 1.22 -10.90
N MET A 12 -12.34 2.16 -11.61
CA MET A 12 -12.58 3.52 -11.12
C MET A 12 -11.31 4.20 -10.59
N LEU A 13 -10.21 4.11 -11.34
CA LEU A 13 -8.89 4.68 -11.01
C LEU A 13 -8.23 4.11 -9.75
N ALA A 14 -8.68 2.94 -9.29
CA ALA A 14 -8.17 2.28 -8.08
C ALA A 14 -8.02 0.77 -8.28
N ALA A 15 -7.30 0.13 -7.38
CA ALA A 15 -7.31 -1.32 -7.26
C ALA A 15 -8.73 -1.82 -6.99
N ASN A 16 -9.08 -2.98 -7.54
CA ASN A 16 -10.40 -3.56 -7.32
C ASN A 16 -10.66 -3.83 -5.82
N ALA A 17 -11.94 -3.85 -5.44
CA ALA A 17 -12.36 -4.02 -4.04
C ALA A 17 -11.87 -5.34 -3.40
N SER A 18 -11.55 -6.36 -4.20
CA SER A 18 -11.02 -7.63 -3.69
C SER A 18 -9.66 -7.48 -3.03
N LEU A 19 -8.79 -6.62 -3.56
CA LEU A 19 -7.51 -6.31 -2.91
C LEU A 19 -7.74 -5.69 -1.54
N LYS A 20 -8.60 -4.67 -1.44
CA LYS A 20 -8.89 -4.03 -0.15
C LYS A 20 -9.51 -5.00 0.84
N LYS A 21 -10.49 -5.82 0.39
CA LYS A 21 -11.09 -6.87 1.21
C LYS A 21 -10.06 -7.90 1.71
N PHE A 22 -9.08 -8.25 0.88
CA PHE A 22 -7.96 -9.12 1.29
C PHE A 22 -7.10 -8.45 2.35
N LEU A 23 -6.71 -7.19 2.12
CA LEU A 23 -5.87 -6.43 3.05
C LEU A 23 -6.56 -6.14 4.39
N ASP A 24 -7.88 -5.89 4.40
CA ASP A 24 -8.65 -5.67 5.63
C ASP A 24 -8.69 -6.91 6.55
N ARG A 25 -8.40 -8.08 6.00
CA ARG A 25 -8.19 -9.30 6.77
C ARG A 25 -6.75 -9.46 7.26
N GLY A 26 -5.89 -8.50 6.96
CA GLY A 26 -4.44 -8.53 7.22
C GLY A 26 -4.07 -8.69 8.69
N LEU A 27 -4.95 -8.35 9.64
CA LEU A 27 -4.72 -8.62 11.06
C LEU A 27 -4.48 -10.12 11.34
N SER A 28 -5.09 -11.01 10.55
CA SER A 28 -4.83 -12.45 10.65
C SER A 28 -3.47 -12.85 10.07
N LEU A 29 -2.90 -12.04 9.17
CA LEU A 29 -1.57 -12.26 8.59
C LEU A 29 -0.45 -11.85 9.55
N TYR A 30 -0.72 -10.91 10.46
CA TYR A 30 0.29 -10.43 11.42
C TYR A 30 0.82 -11.51 12.35
N GLY A 31 0.06 -12.58 12.62
CA GLY A 31 0.55 -13.74 13.35
C GLY A 31 1.61 -14.57 12.60
N HIS A 32 1.75 -14.35 11.30
CA HIS A 32 2.63 -15.11 10.41
C HIS A 32 3.53 -14.22 9.55
N PHE A 33 3.57 -12.90 9.80
CA PHE A 33 4.25 -11.96 8.90
C PHE A 33 5.76 -12.20 8.83
N GLU A 34 6.39 -12.76 9.86
CA GLU A 34 7.81 -13.16 9.83
C GLU A 34 8.10 -14.16 8.71
N GLN A 35 7.14 -15.02 8.35
CA GLN A 35 7.27 -15.98 7.26
C GLN A 35 7.21 -15.33 5.88
N LEU A 36 6.63 -14.12 5.79
CA LEU A 36 6.52 -13.33 4.57
C LEU A 36 7.61 -12.25 4.50
N TRP A 37 8.26 -11.95 5.64
CA TRP A 37 9.25 -10.90 5.71
C TRP A 37 10.38 -11.13 4.72
N ASP A 38 10.72 -10.05 4.00
CA ASP A 38 11.75 -10.00 2.96
C ASP A 38 11.58 -10.99 1.80
N LYS A 39 10.46 -11.69 1.69
CA LYS A 39 10.19 -12.47 0.47
C LYS A 39 10.08 -11.53 -0.73
N PRO A 40 10.79 -11.82 -1.84
CA PRO A 40 10.76 -10.98 -3.02
C PRO A 40 9.34 -10.96 -3.60
N ALA A 41 8.92 -9.78 -4.03
CA ALA A 41 7.58 -9.60 -4.57
C ALA A 41 7.57 -8.64 -5.75
N VAL A 42 6.74 -8.90 -6.73
CA VAL A 42 6.44 -8.01 -7.84
C VAL A 42 4.94 -7.76 -7.94
N ALA A 43 4.57 -6.61 -8.47
CA ALA A 43 3.17 -6.28 -8.66
C ALA A 43 2.89 -5.75 -10.06
N VAL A 44 1.67 -6.00 -10.56
CA VAL A 44 1.20 -5.47 -11.83
C VAL A 44 -0.24 -4.97 -11.71
N ALA A 45 -0.46 -3.71 -12.08
CA ALA A 45 -1.77 -3.15 -12.27
C ALA A 45 -2.20 -3.35 -13.73
N ILE A 46 -3.44 -3.78 -13.95
CA ILE A 46 -3.99 -3.99 -15.30
C ILE A 46 -5.08 -2.95 -15.53
N ALA A 47 -4.80 -1.96 -16.36
CA ALA A 47 -5.71 -0.87 -16.68
C ALA A 47 -6.28 -1.02 -18.11
N GLY A 48 -7.55 -0.68 -18.31
CA GLY A 48 -8.18 -0.77 -19.63
C GLY A 48 -7.77 0.37 -20.57
N ILE A 49 -7.36 1.52 -20.03
CA ILE A 49 -7.05 2.73 -20.80
C ILE A 49 -5.72 3.30 -20.32
N PRO A 50 -4.75 3.57 -21.23
CA PRO A 50 -3.49 4.21 -20.87
C PRO A 50 -3.70 5.53 -20.13
N GLY A 51 -2.95 5.71 -19.01
CA GLY A 51 -3.02 6.89 -18.14
C GLY A 51 -4.22 6.89 -17.19
N MET A 52 -5.06 5.86 -17.20
CA MET A 52 -6.23 5.74 -16.32
C MET A 52 -6.05 4.67 -15.22
N GLU A 53 -4.83 4.33 -14.89
CA GLU A 53 -4.48 3.45 -13.77
C GLU A 53 -4.75 4.07 -12.40
N GLY A 54 -4.87 5.41 -12.34
CA GLY A 54 -5.11 6.17 -11.12
C GLY A 54 -4.05 5.89 -10.04
N TYR A 55 -4.49 5.59 -8.83
CA TYR A 55 -3.58 5.27 -7.73
C TYR A 55 -3.41 3.75 -7.49
N THR A 56 -3.74 2.92 -8.49
CA THR A 56 -3.67 1.44 -8.33
C THR A 56 -2.25 0.97 -8.05
N LYS A 57 -1.23 1.51 -8.75
CA LYS A 57 0.17 1.16 -8.49
C LYS A 57 0.56 1.46 -7.04
N LEU A 58 0.17 2.62 -6.51
CA LEU A 58 0.37 2.97 -5.09
C LEU A 58 -0.30 1.96 -4.16
N CYS A 59 -1.52 1.50 -4.47
CA CYS A 59 -2.20 0.46 -3.69
C CYS A 59 -1.39 -0.84 -3.66
N LEU A 60 -0.81 -1.23 -4.81
CA LEU A 60 0.01 -2.44 -4.92
C LEU A 60 1.31 -2.32 -4.12
N ASP A 61 2.05 -1.22 -4.28
CA ASP A 61 3.29 -0.95 -3.57
C ASP A 61 3.08 -0.95 -2.05
N SER A 62 1.98 -0.32 -1.61
CA SER A 62 1.59 -0.32 -0.20
C SER A 62 1.19 -1.72 0.28
N ALA A 63 0.46 -2.49 -0.54
CA ALA A 63 0.03 -3.85 -0.20
C ALA A 63 1.23 -4.77 0.03
N LEU A 64 2.22 -4.74 -0.85
CA LEU A 64 3.44 -5.55 -0.72
C LEU A 64 4.18 -5.23 0.59
N ARG A 65 4.32 -3.94 0.92
CA ARG A 65 4.96 -3.50 2.17
C ARG A 65 4.15 -3.90 3.41
N LEU A 66 2.83 -3.75 3.38
CA LEU A 66 1.94 -4.17 4.47
C LEU A 66 2.03 -5.67 4.76
N MET A 67 2.30 -6.48 3.74
CA MET A 67 2.52 -7.92 3.89
C MET A 67 3.94 -8.28 4.37
N GLY A 68 4.83 -7.31 4.56
CA GLY A 68 6.23 -7.56 4.92
C GLY A 68 7.09 -8.09 3.77
N ALA A 69 6.55 -8.12 2.55
CA ALA A 69 7.31 -8.55 1.39
C ALA A 69 8.33 -7.49 0.95
N GLN A 70 9.37 -7.91 0.25
CA GLN A 70 10.37 -7.04 -0.36
C GLN A 70 9.95 -6.72 -1.81
N PRO A 71 9.41 -5.52 -2.09
CA PRO A 71 9.05 -5.14 -3.45
C PRO A 71 10.28 -5.05 -4.34
N GLN A 72 10.28 -5.81 -5.43
CA GLN A 72 11.35 -5.80 -6.43
C GLN A 72 11.02 -4.86 -7.59
N ALA A 73 9.76 -4.90 -8.05
CA ALA A 73 9.25 -4.02 -9.08
C ALA A 73 7.72 -3.99 -9.05
N SER A 74 7.15 -2.89 -9.52
CA SER A 74 5.72 -2.79 -9.78
C SER A 74 5.48 -1.97 -11.05
N GLU A 75 4.60 -2.47 -11.92
CA GLU A 75 4.39 -1.92 -13.26
C GLU A 75 2.89 -1.83 -13.57
N VAL A 76 2.56 -1.08 -14.61
CA VAL A 76 1.21 -1.01 -15.17
C VAL A 76 1.24 -1.61 -16.57
N VAL A 77 0.26 -2.45 -16.88
CA VAL A 77 0.01 -2.97 -18.22
C VAL A 77 -1.39 -2.62 -18.67
N TYR A 78 -1.62 -2.57 -19.98
CA TYR A 78 -2.88 -2.10 -20.52
C TYR A 78 -3.57 -3.16 -21.35
N GLY A 79 -4.86 -3.35 -21.07
CA GLY A 79 -5.76 -4.24 -21.78
C GLY A 79 -7.15 -4.21 -21.14
N ALA A 80 -8.19 -3.98 -21.95
CA ALA A 80 -9.57 -3.84 -21.50
C ALA A 80 -10.35 -5.17 -21.52
N LEU A 81 -9.96 -6.08 -22.40
CA LEU A 81 -10.63 -7.36 -22.57
C LEU A 81 -9.83 -8.52 -21.95
N PRO A 82 -10.49 -9.60 -21.53
CA PRO A 82 -9.80 -10.80 -21.09
C PRO A 82 -8.80 -11.30 -22.14
N GLY A 83 -7.54 -11.41 -21.74
CA GLY A 83 -6.45 -11.87 -22.60
C GLY A 83 -5.82 -10.77 -23.49
N GLU A 84 -6.41 -9.60 -23.62
CA GLU A 84 -5.91 -8.52 -24.47
C GLU A 84 -4.49 -8.07 -24.07
N VAL A 85 -4.16 -8.14 -22.79
CA VAL A 85 -2.81 -7.83 -22.27
C VAL A 85 -1.71 -8.64 -22.97
N PHE A 86 -2.02 -9.85 -23.46
CA PHE A 86 -1.07 -10.71 -24.14
C PHE A 86 -0.89 -10.39 -25.62
N MET A 87 -1.71 -9.51 -26.19
CA MET A 87 -1.63 -9.09 -27.59
C MET A 87 -0.64 -7.93 -27.80
N ASN A 88 -0.20 -7.32 -26.73
CA ASN A 88 0.72 -6.18 -26.77
C ASN A 88 2.14 -6.62 -26.36
N GLN A 89 3.10 -6.42 -27.26
CA GLN A 89 4.51 -6.81 -27.01
C GLN A 89 5.13 -6.07 -25.85
N ASP A 90 4.77 -4.81 -25.59
CA ASP A 90 5.29 -4.04 -24.45
C ASP A 90 4.81 -4.62 -23.12
N ASN A 91 3.57 -5.11 -23.07
CA ASN A 91 3.06 -5.82 -21.89
C ASN A 91 3.82 -7.13 -21.64
N LEU A 92 4.15 -7.89 -22.72
CA LEU A 92 4.95 -9.10 -22.61
C LEU A 92 6.37 -8.80 -22.13
N ASN A 93 6.99 -7.77 -22.68
CA ASN A 93 8.31 -7.31 -22.23
C ASN A 93 8.29 -6.88 -20.75
N THR A 94 7.21 -6.22 -20.31
CA THR A 94 7.00 -5.84 -18.91
C THR A 94 6.86 -7.08 -18.02
N ALA A 95 6.12 -8.09 -18.45
CA ALA A 95 5.99 -9.35 -17.71
C ALA A 95 7.33 -10.06 -17.55
N GLU A 96 8.16 -10.11 -18.62
CA GLU A 96 9.51 -10.65 -18.55
C GLU A 96 10.42 -9.87 -17.59
N LYS A 97 10.35 -8.53 -17.62
CA LYS A 97 11.08 -7.64 -16.71
C LYS A 97 10.70 -7.94 -15.26
N LEU A 98 9.40 -8.07 -14.96
CA LEU A 98 8.92 -8.41 -13.62
C LEU A 98 9.37 -9.80 -13.19
N ALA A 99 9.32 -10.79 -14.06
CA ALA A 99 9.77 -12.14 -13.78
C ALA A 99 11.28 -12.20 -13.46
N LYS A 100 12.10 -11.44 -14.20
CA LYS A 100 13.54 -11.31 -13.92
C LYS A 100 13.81 -10.56 -12.62
N ALA A 101 13.04 -9.52 -12.33
CA ALA A 101 13.17 -8.74 -11.11
C ALA A 101 12.82 -9.56 -9.86
N LEU A 102 11.85 -10.48 -9.95
CA LEU A 102 11.33 -11.22 -8.79
C LEU A 102 12.43 -11.91 -7.98
N PHE A 103 13.44 -12.48 -8.65
CA PHE A 103 14.58 -13.14 -8.01
C PHE A 103 15.91 -12.45 -8.32
N GLY A 104 15.82 -11.19 -8.76
CA GLY A 104 16.98 -10.34 -8.97
C GLY A 104 17.53 -9.75 -7.66
N PRO A 105 18.61 -8.97 -7.75
CA PRO A 105 19.10 -8.22 -6.59
C PRO A 105 18.04 -7.21 -6.12
N PRO A 106 17.99 -6.90 -4.81
CA PRO A 106 17.10 -5.88 -4.29
C PRO A 106 17.29 -4.54 -5.04
N PRO A 107 16.21 -3.84 -5.35
CA PRO A 107 16.30 -2.59 -6.07
C PRO A 107 17.05 -1.54 -5.23
N ASN A 108 17.94 -0.81 -5.88
CA ASN A 108 18.66 0.30 -5.26
C ASN A 108 18.05 1.62 -5.71
N TRP A 109 17.38 2.29 -4.80
CA TRP A 109 16.75 3.60 -5.04
C TRP A 109 17.68 4.80 -4.81
N GLN A 110 18.91 4.53 -4.37
CA GLN A 110 19.90 5.58 -4.13
C GLN A 110 20.27 6.25 -5.46
N GLY A 111 20.15 7.58 -5.47
CA GLY A 111 20.39 8.38 -6.68
C GLY A 111 19.15 8.73 -7.50
N GLU A 112 18.01 8.07 -7.28
CA GLU A 112 16.73 8.48 -7.87
C GLU A 112 16.05 9.54 -6.98
N SER A 113 16.40 10.81 -7.19
CA SER A 113 16.01 11.93 -6.32
C SER A 113 14.48 12.14 -6.19
N TRP A 114 13.72 11.61 -7.13
CA TRP A 114 12.26 11.67 -7.18
C TRP A 114 11.58 10.53 -6.41
N ARG A 115 12.33 9.58 -5.86
CA ARG A 115 11.81 8.48 -5.03
C ARG A 115 12.02 8.70 -3.55
N CYS A 116 11.20 8.05 -2.77
CA CYS A 116 11.39 7.94 -1.33
C CYS A 116 12.62 7.09 -1.02
N GLN A 117 13.64 7.67 -0.42
CA GLN A 117 14.88 6.97 -0.09
C GLN A 117 14.69 5.89 0.98
N ALA A 118 13.58 5.95 1.73
CA ALA A 118 13.25 4.95 2.76
C ALA A 118 12.60 3.68 2.19
N CYS A 119 11.71 3.82 1.19
CA CYS A 119 10.91 2.68 0.70
C CYS A 119 10.88 2.50 -0.82
N GLY A 120 11.51 3.41 -1.59
CA GLY A 120 11.47 3.40 -3.05
C GLY A 120 10.14 3.89 -3.66
N GLY A 121 9.18 4.32 -2.84
CA GLY A 121 7.89 4.83 -3.33
C GLY A 121 8.05 6.10 -4.16
N ASP A 122 7.20 6.28 -5.16
CA ASP A 122 7.25 7.37 -6.15
C ASP A 122 6.07 8.34 -6.06
N THR A 123 5.25 8.20 -5.03
CA THR A 123 4.05 9.01 -4.83
C THR A 123 4.12 9.77 -3.51
N PHE A 124 3.96 11.10 -3.58
CA PHE A 124 4.03 11.98 -2.42
C PHE A 124 2.78 12.86 -2.34
N ARG A 125 2.27 13.06 -1.13
CA ARG A 125 1.24 14.04 -0.83
C ARG A 125 1.86 15.29 -0.24
N PHE A 126 1.59 16.44 -0.82
CA PHE A 126 1.91 17.73 -0.23
C PHE A 126 1.08 17.97 1.03
N LEU A 127 1.72 18.35 2.10
CA LEU A 127 1.10 18.76 3.37
C LEU A 127 1.12 20.27 3.51
N ASP A 128 2.12 20.92 2.91
CA ASP A 128 2.34 22.35 2.85
C ASP A 128 3.23 22.65 1.61
N SER A 129 3.68 23.89 1.45
CA SER A 129 4.46 24.37 0.30
C SER A 129 5.73 23.53 0.01
N ASP A 130 6.43 23.11 1.06
CA ASP A 130 7.67 22.34 0.99
C ASP A 130 7.62 21.01 1.74
N LYS A 131 6.53 20.73 2.47
CA LYS A 131 6.38 19.51 3.27
C LYS A 131 5.56 18.47 2.54
N VAL A 132 6.10 17.26 2.51
CA VAL A 132 5.48 16.11 1.85
C VAL A 132 5.41 14.91 2.77
N ARG A 133 4.61 13.95 2.36
CA ARG A 133 4.55 12.63 2.95
C ARG A 133 4.59 11.58 1.86
N CYS A 134 5.49 10.61 1.98
CA CYS A 134 5.48 9.47 1.09
C CYS A 134 4.17 8.69 1.28
N MET A 135 3.46 8.43 0.19
CA MET A 135 2.16 7.74 0.27
C MET A 135 2.30 6.24 0.47
N THR A 136 3.45 5.66 0.12
CA THR A 136 3.71 4.22 0.30
C THR A 136 4.05 3.88 1.76
N CYS A 137 4.96 4.63 2.39
CA CYS A 137 5.42 4.32 3.76
C CYS A 137 4.98 5.33 4.83
N SER A 138 4.31 6.41 4.45
CA SER A 138 3.88 7.48 5.36
C SER A 138 5.00 8.27 6.03
N SER A 139 6.25 8.09 5.66
CA SER A 139 7.36 8.89 6.18
C SER A 139 7.23 10.36 5.79
N PRO A 140 7.43 11.31 6.70
CA PRO A 140 7.44 12.73 6.38
C PRO A 140 8.71 13.09 5.60
N GLY A 141 8.66 14.19 4.89
CA GLY A 141 9.81 14.68 4.14
C GLY A 141 9.63 16.13 3.68
N THR A 142 10.65 16.62 3.02
CA THR A 142 10.70 17.98 2.45
C THR A 142 11.03 17.91 0.96
N VAL A 143 10.38 18.74 0.18
CA VAL A 143 10.72 18.95 -1.23
C VAL A 143 11.92 19.89 -1.31
N LEU A 144 12.93 19.49 -2.05
CA LEU A 144 14.09 20.31 -2.35
C LEU A 144 14.10 20.60 -3.86
N ILE A 145 14.27 21.86 -4.21
CA ILE A 145 14.40 22.29 -5.60
C ILE A 145 15.80 22.92 -5.74
N LYS A 146 16.65 22.27 -6.54
CA LYS A 146 17.98 22.78 -6.87
C LYS A 146 18.16 22.76 -8.39
N GLU A 147 18.51 23.88 -8.97
CA GLU A 147 18.79 24.01 -10.41
C GLU A 147 17.67 23.45 -11.30
N GLY A 148 16.40 23.61 -10.88
CA GLY A 148 15.23 23.11 -11.60
C GLY A 148 14.96 21.60 -11.42
N GLN A 149 15.76 20.90 -10.63
CA GLN A 149 15.53 19.48 -10.27
C GLN A 149 14.81 19.38 -8.94
N ILE A 150 13.80 18.53 -8.91
CA ILE A 150 13.03 18.20 -7.69
C ILE A 150 13.64 16.97 -7.05
N SER A 151 13.84 17.04 -5.75
CA SER A 151 14.23 15.89 -4.92
C SER A 151 13.42 15.87 -3.62
N PHE A 152 13.33 14.69 -3.00
CA PHE A 152 12.62 14.50 -1.75
C PHE A 152 13.59 14.05 -0.66
N ALA A 153 13.78 14.89 0.37
CA ALA A 153 14.47 14.48 1.59
C ALA A 153 13.43 13.86 2.52
N VAL A 154 13.46 12.53 2.64
CA VAL A 154 12.52 11.77 3.48
C VAL A 154 13.19 11.40 4.78
N ASP A 155 12.51 11.71 5.88
CA ASP A 155 12.94 11.35 7.23
C ASP A 155 12.33 10.00 7.61
N ALA A 156 13.09 8.94 7.39
CA ALA A 156 12.67 7.58 7.73
C ALA A 156 13.01 7.30 9.20
N HIS A 157 12.02 7.04 10.01
CA HIS A 157 12.23 6.57 11.38
C HIS A 157 12.86 5.17 11.37
N GLU A 158 13.89 4.94 12.18
CA GLU A 158 14.55 3.63 12.36
C GLU A 158 13.57 2.52 12.73
N ASP A 159 12.47 2.88 13.39
CA ASP A 159 11.45 1.98 13.94
C ASP A 159 10.19 1.85 13.08
N HIS A 160 10.31 2.09 11.79
CA HIS A 160 9.14 2.12 10.92
C HIS A 160 8.53 0.72 10.71
N PHE A 161 7.26 0.53 11.10
CA PHE A 161 6.59 -0.78 11.13
C PHE A 161 6.40 -1.46 9.76
N PHE A 162 6.58 -0.74 8.64
CA PHE A 162 6.57 -1.31 7.29
C PHE A 162 7.98 -1.54 6.71
N LEU A 163 9.01 -0.99 7.31
CA LEU A 163 10.35 -0.98 6.74
C LEU A 163 11.34 -1.84 7.50
N THR A 164 11.05 -2.16 8.77
CA THR A 164 11.91 -2.99 9.61
C THR A 164 11.11 -4.10 10.30
N LEU A 165 11.73 -5.28 10.40
CA LEU A 165 11.12 -6.42 11.10
C LEU A 165 10.83 -6.07 12.56
N GLU A 166 11.74 -5.37 13.22
CA GLU A 166 11.58 -4.94 14.61
C GLU A 166 10.42 -3.96 14.78
N GLY A 167 10.26 -3.01 13.86
CA GLY A 167 9.13 -2.09 13.83
C GLY A 167 7.80 -2.83 13.64
N ALA A 168 7.77 -3.82 12.75
CA ALA A 168 6.60 -4.66 12.52
C ALA A 168 6.25 -5.51 13.75
N GLN A 169 7.23 -6.12 14.42
CA GLN A 169 7.03 -6.87 15.68
C GLN A 169 6.53 -5.96 16.81
N ARG A 170 7.03 -4.73 16.89
CA ARG A 170 6.54 -3.75 17.86
C ARG A 170 5.08 -3.37 17.58
N HIS A 171 4.72 -3.19 16.33
CA HIS A 171 3.33 -2.94 15.95
C HIS A 171 2.42 -4.13 16.26
N LEU A 172 2.87 -5.37 16.05
CA LEU A 172 2.14 -6.57 16.47
C LEU A 172 1.87 -6.57 17.98
N ARG A 173 2.88 -6.28 18.83
CA ARG A 173 2.69 -6.16 20.28
C ARG A 173 1.68 -5.07 20.64
N TRP A 174 1.72 -3.95 19.94
CA TRP A 174 0.74 -2.88 20.13
C TRP A 174 -0.69 -3.35 19.79
N LEU A 175 -0.89 -4.08 18.68
CA LEU A 175 -2.19 -4.66 18.30
C LEU A 175 -2.70 -5.66 19.36
N GLN A 176 -1.83 -6.53 19.87
CA GLN A 176 -2.18 -7.50 20.91
C GLN A 176 -2.66 -6.81 22.19
N GLY A 177 -2.07 -5.67 22.56
CA GLY A 177 -2.48 -4.86 23.73
C GLY A 177 -3.80 -4.10 23.56
N MET A 178 -4.39 -4.03 22.34
CA MET A 178 -5.59 -3.21 22.11
C MET A 178 -6.83 -3.72 22.86
N LYS A 179 -6.97 -5.02 23.04
CA LYS A 179 -8.10 -5.59 23.80
C LYS A 179 -8.09 -5.09 25.25
N GLU A 180 -6.96 -5.16 25.91
CA GLU A 180 -6.82 -4.71 27.32
C GLU A 180 -7.04 -3.20 27.43
N ARG A 181 -6.46 -2.44 26.51
CA ARG A 181 -6.66 -0.98 26.43
C ARG A 181 -8.14 -0.61 26.21
N PHE A 182 -8.83 -1.34 25.33
CA PHE A 182 -10.26 -1.16 25.12
C PHE A 182 -11.06 -1.46 26.40
N LEU A 183 -10.79 -2.58 27.06
CA LEU A 183 -11.49 -2.96 28.29
C LEU A 183 -11.28 -1.94 29.41
N ALA A 184 -10.06 -1.41 29.55
CA ALA A 184 -9.74 -0.38 30.54
C ALA A 184 -10.52 0.94 30.30
N LYS A 185 -10.80 1.28 29.02
CA LYS A 185 -11.50 2.52 28.64
C LYS A 185 -12.97 2.31 28.27
N LYS A 186 -13.49 1.10 28.39
CA LYS A 186 -14.82 0.73 27.89
C LYS A 186 -15.94 1.62 28.43
N GLY A 187 -15.89 1.98 29.72
CA GLY A 187 -16.90 2.83 30.35
C GLY A 187 -16.90 4.25 29.78
N GLU A 188 -15.73 4.86 29.67
CA GLU A 188 -15.53 6.19 29.08
C GLU A 188 -15.96 6.22 27.59
N LEU A 189 -15.49 5.26 26.80
CA LEU A 189 -15.83 5.15 25.39
C LEU A 189 -17.34 4.95 25.18
N LYS A 190 -17.98 4.14 26.05
CA LYS A 190 -19.42 3.93 25.98
C LYS A 190 -20.20 5.21 26.30
N ALA A 191 -19.77 5.99 27.30
CA ALA A 191 -20.41 7.24 27.65
C ALA A 191 -20.37 8.22 26.47
N ILE A 192 -19.18 8.40 25.86
CA ILE A 192 -19.02 9.26 24.68
C ILE A 192 -19.90 8.78 23.52
N CYS A 193 -19.95 7.48 23.24
CA CYS A 193 -20.79 6.94 22.17
C CYS A 193 -22.28 7.17 22.44
N LEU A 194 -22.73 7.12 23.69
CA LEU A 194 -24.14 7.36 24.05
C LEU A 194 -24.57 8.80 23.78
N ASP A 195 -23.67 9.77 23.92
CA ASP A 195 -23.97 11.18 23.64
C ASP A 195 -24.35 11.40 22.17
N TYR A 196 -23.83 10.57 21.25
CA TYR A 196 -24.11 10.64 19.81
C TYR A 196 -25.22 9.71 19.33
N LEU A 197 -25.72 8.78 20.16
CA LEU A 197 -26.74 7.79 19.75
C LEU A 197 -28.10 8.43 19.41
N HIS A 198 -28.35 9.61 19.95
CA HIS A 198 -29.61 10.35 19.76
C HIS A 198 -29.45 11.52 18.77
N GLU A 199 -28.26 11.68 18.18
CA GLU A 199 -28.04 12.68 17.13
C GLU A 199 -28.40 12.07 15.76
N GLY A 200 -29.32 12.72 15.05
CA GLY A 200 -29.74 12.31 13.72
C GLY A 200 -30.90 11.29 13.69
N GLU A 201 -31.38 11.05 12.49
CA GLU A 201 -32.46 10.09 12.21
C GLU A 201 -31.88 8.80 11.63
N TRP A 202 -32.30 7.65 12.16
CA TRP A 202 -31.95 6.35 11.60
C TRP A 202 -32.76 6.09 10.34
N LEU A 203 -32.10 5.96 9.20
CA LEU A 203 -32.72 5.52 7.95
C LEU A 203 -32.77 3.99 7.91
N GLU A 204 -33.95 3.43 8.14
CA GLU A 204 -34.13 2.00 7.91
C GLU A 204 -34.25 1.70 6.41
N PRO A 205 -33.48 0.71 5.88
CA PRO A 205 -33.65 0.29 4.50
C PRO A 205 -35.08 -0.21 4.29
N LYS A 206 -35.77 0.34 3.30
CA LYS A 206 -37.09 -0.19 2.93
C LYS A 206 -36.95 -1.68 2.63
N GLN A 207 -37.65 -2.54 3.40
CA GLN A 207 -37.67 -3.96 3.11
C GLN A 207 -38.15 -4.17 1.67
N LYS A 208 -37.32 -4.84 0.85
CA LYS A 208 -37.76 -5.26 -0.48
C LYS A 208 -38.97 -6.17 -0.25
N ARG A 209 -40.15 -5.70 -0.68
CA ARG A 209 -41.33 -6.61 -0.78
C ARG A 209 -40.90 -7.77 -1.66
N LYS A 210 -41.01 -8.99 -1.11
CA LYS A 210 -40.77 -10.24 -1.84
C LYS A 210 -41.80 -10.41 -2.94
#